data_1bbf6e9a61be7e544b2bbe8afa6ed18a
#
_entry.id   1bbf6e9a61be7e544b2bbe8afa6ed18a
#
_cell.length_a   1.000
_cell.length_b   1.000
_cell.length_c   1.000
_cell.angle_alpha   90.00
_cell.angle_beta   90.00
_cell.angle_gamma   90.00
#
_symmetry.space_group_name_H-M   'P 1'
#
loop_
_entity.id
_entity.type
_entity.pdbx_description
1 polymer ?
#
loop_
_entity_poly.entity_id
_entity_poly.type
_entity_poly.pdbx_seq_one_letter_code
_entity_poly.pdbx_strand_id
1 'polypeptide(L)'
;MRLRAKFKLTLIAIFAFAAVAALYLARAQFERDAREDVTRQAGLIMEAALAVRAYTVAHTKPHLDPMLPEKWLPQTVPAFAATETIELLRKKYPNYSYREAVLNPTNPRDKALAWEAELVTRFRSDDGTPELYGERQDKDARIWYVARPIKISNAQCLVCHSDPAIAPVTMINTYGSAGGFGWKLNEIVGAQVVTVPMDVPLTQARHAFNTFALTMGGMFVAVLVTLNLMLDRLIVRPLAQVAHATNNLS
;
A
#
# COMPACT_ATOMS: atom_id res chain seq x y z
N MET A 1 3.77 54.96 -5.57
CA MET A 1 3.92 53.85 -6.55
C MET A 1 3.05 54.15 -7.77
N ARG A 2 3.61 54.06 -9.00
CA ARG A 2 2.86 54.29 -10.24
C ARG A 2 1.79 53.17 -10.36
N LEU A 3 0.60 53.49 -10.86
CA LEU A 3 -0.54 52.57 -11.04
C LEU A 3 -0.14 51.22 -11.69
N ARG A 4 0.77 51.28 -12.65
CA ARG A 4 1.36 50.12 -13.34
C ARG A 4 2.04 49.15 -12.38
N ALA A 5 2.81 49.64 -11.40
CA ALA A 5 3.53 48.81 -10.45
C ALA A 5 2.54 48.10 -9.50
N LYS A 6 1.49 48.79 -9.06
CA LYS A 6 0.42 48.19 -8.24
C LYS A 6 -0.27 47.05 -8.98
N PHE A 7 -0.68 47.27 -10.25
CA PHE A 7 -1.34 46.24 -11.05
C PHE A 7 -0.46 45.00 -11.26
N LYS A 8 0.82 45.21 -11.65
CA LYS A 8 1.76 44.08 -11.82
C LYS A 8 1.95 43.29 -10.54
N LEU A 9 2.12 43.98 -9.40
CA LEU A 9 2.29 43.31 -8.10
C LEU A 9 1.05 42.52 -7.71
N THR A 10 -0.15 43.07 -7.88
CA THR A 10 -1.40 42.35 -7.61
C THR A 10 -1.53 41.11 -8.47
N LEU A 11 -1.24 41.21 -9.77
CA LEU A 11 -1.29 40.08 -10.69
C LEU A 11 -0.31 38.98 -10.25
N ILE A 12 0.95 39.34 -9.99
CA ILE A 12 1.96 38.40 -9.52
C ILE A 12 1.53 37.73 -8.20
N ALA A 13 0.99 38.50 -7.25
CA ALA A 13 0.54 37.97 -5.98
C ALA A 13 -0.61 36.95 -6.12
N ILE A 14 -1.61 37.24 -6.97
CA ILE A 14 -2.73 36.34 -7.25
C ILE A 14 -2.22 35.03 -7.87
N PHE A 15 -1.40 35.16 -8.90
CA PHE A 15 -0.86 33.98 -9.59
C PHE A 15 0.08 33.17 -8.72
N ALA A 16 0.94 33.82 -7.90
CA ALA A 16 1.82 33.14 -6.95
C ALA A 16 1.03 32.38 -5.89
N PHE A 17 -0.05 32.98 -5.37
CA PHE A 17 -0.94 32.31 -4.42
C PHE A 17 -1.60 31.08 -5.07
N ALA A 18 -2.14 31.21 -6.27
CA ALA A 18 -2.75 30.11 -7.02
C ALA A 18 -1.75 29.00 -7.31
N ALA A 19 -0.51 29.34 -7.70
CA ALA A 19 0.57 28.37 -7.94
C ALA A 19 0.95 27.61 -6.67
N VAL A 20 1.13 28.29 -5.55
CA VAL A 20 1.44 27.65 -4.25
C VAL A 20 0.32 26.69 -3.83
N ALA A 21 -0.95 27.14 -3.94
CA ALA A 21 -2.09 26.29 -3.62
C ALA A 21 -2.15 25.05 -4.53
N ALA A 22 -1.95 25.21 -5.83
CA ALA A 22 -1.92 24.11 -6.79
C ALA A 22 -0.78 23.12 -6.51
N LEU A 23 0.42 23.60 -6.18
CA LEU A 23 1.55 22.74 -5.81
C LEU A 23 1.28 21.96 -4.52
N TYR A 24 0.70 22.59 -3.52
CA TYR A 24 0.34 21.93 -2.27
C TYR A 24 -0.67 20.79 -2.50
N LEU A 25 -1.74 21.08 -3.26
CA LEU A 25 -2.77 20.09 -3.59
C LEU A 25 -2.21 18.95 -4.44
N ALA A 26 -1.40 19.28 -5.47
CA ALA A 26 -0.78 18.29 -6.33
C ALA A 26 0.14 17.34 -5.54
N ARG A 27 0.97 17.88 -4.63
CA ARG A 27 1.84 17.05 -3.78
C ARG A 27 1.02 16.06 -2.94
N ALA A 28 -0.03 16.56 -2.27
CA ALA A 28 -0.91 15.72 -1.48
C ALA A 28 -1.59 14.63 -2.31
N GLN A 29 -1.98 14.96 -3.56
CA GLN A 29 -2.60 14.02 -4.47
C GLN A 29 -1.61 12.93 -4.90
N PHE A 30 -0.40 13.28 -5.37
CA PHE A 30 0.60 12.29 -5.79
C PHE A 30 1.01 11.33 -4.67
N GLU A 31 1.13 11.84 -3.42
CA GLU A 31 1.43 10.98 -2.27
C GLU A 31 0.25 10.04 -1.93
N ARG A 32 -0.98 10.50 -2.10
CA ARG A 32 -2.19 9.68 -1.92
C ARG A 32 -2.28 8.59 -2.98
N ASP A 33 -2.12 8.96 -4.25
CA ASP A 33 -2.16 8.02 -5.38
C ASP A 33 -1.11 6.91 -5.21
N ALA A 34 0.10 7.26 -4.74
CA ALA A 34 1.15 6.28 -4.45
C ALA A 34 0.73 5.28 -3.36
N ARG A 35 0.07 5.74 -2.30
CA ARG A 35 -0.43 4.86 -1.23
C ARG A 35 -1.58 3.97 -1.70
N GLU A 36 -2.50 4.52 -2.49
CA GLU A 36 -3.61 3.75 -3.07
C GLU A 36 -3.10 2.67 -4.02
N ASP A 37 -2.08 2.97 -4.82
CA ASP A 37 -1.47 2.01 -5.72
C ASP A 37 -0.80 0.86 -4.96
N VAL A 38 -0.04 1.16 -3.90
CA VAL A 38 0.58 0.14 -3.04
C VAL A 38 -0.48 -0.71 -2.34
N THR A 39 -1.56 -0.09 -1.85
CA THR A 39 -2.68 -0.82 -1.22
C THR A 39 -3.31 -1.79 -2.19
N ARG A 40 -3.54 -1.36 -3.44
CA ARG A 40 -4.07 -2.21 -4.50
C ARG A 40 -3.12 -3.37 -4.84
N GLN A 41 -1.80 -3.12 -4.93
CA GLN A 41 -0.81 -4.17 -5.16
C GLN A 41 -0.78 -5.19 -4.02
N ALA A 42 -0.80 -4.74 -2.76
CA ALA A 42 -0.87 -5.62 -1.60
C ALA A 42 -2.16 -6.45 -1.59
N GLY A 43 -3.29 -5.82 -1.93
CA GLY A 43 -4.58 -6.49 -2.08
C GLY A 43 -4.54 -7.60 -3.14
N LEU A 44 -3.95 -7.35 -4.31
CA LEU A 44 -3.80 -8.36 -5.36
C LEU A 44 -2.97 -9.57 -4.91
N ILE A 45 -1.89 -9.35 -4.17
CA ILE A 45 -1.08 -10.44 -3.60
C ILE A 45 -1.89 -11.23 -2.56
N MET A 46 -2.64 -10.54 -1.72
CA MET A 46 -3.53 -11.17 -0.73
C MET A 46 -4.57 -12.05 -1.42
N GLU A 47 -5.27 -11.53 -2.43
CA GLU A 47 -6.26 -12.31 -3.19
C GLU A 47 -5.63 -13.49 -3.94
N ALA A 48 -4.42 -13.32 -4.49
CA ALA A 48 -3.70 -14.42 -5.12
C ALA A 48 -3.36 -15.53 -4.11
N ALA A 49 -2.90 -15.18 -2.91
CA ALA A 49 -2.63 -16.12 -1.83
C ALA A 49 -3.92 -16.85 -1.39
N LEU A 50 -5.03 -16.13 -1.25
CA LEU A 50 -6.34 -16.70 -0.92
C LEU A 50 -6.86 -17.64 -2.02
N ALA A 51 -6.65 -17.30 -3.29
CA ALA A 51 -6.99 -18.17 -4.42
C ALA A 51 -6.19 -19.49 -4.39
N VAL A 52 -4.89 -19.44 -4.07
CA VAL A 52 -4.07 -20.65 -3.89
C VAL A 52 -4.59 -21.48 -2.71
N ARG A 53 -4.97 -20.85 -1.60
CA ARG A 53 -5.58 -21.56 -0.46
C ARG A 53 -6.88 -22.25 -0.84
N ALA A 54 -7.76 -21.54 -1.53
CA ALA A 54 -9.05 -22.10 -2.02
C ALA A 54 -8.83 -23.26 -3.00
N TYR A 55 -7.91 -23.11 -3.96
CA TYR A 55 -7.52 -24.18 -4.87
C TYR A 55 -7.00 -25.41 -4.13
N THR A 56 -6.14 -25.20 -3.13
CA THR A 56 -5.59 -26.30 -2.32
C THR A 56 -6.70 -27.07 -1.61
N VAL A 57 -7.67 -26.38 -1.02
CA VAL A 57 -8.81 -27.02 -0.34
C VAL A 57 -9.67 -27.80 -1.32
N ALA A 58 -9.98 -27.22 -2.48
CA ALA A 58 -10.93 -27.80 -3.43
C ALA A 58 -10.33 -28.94 -4.29
N HIS A 59 -9.05 -28.81 -4.65
CA HIS A 59 -8.44 -29.66 -5.67
C HIS A 59 -7.23 -30.46 -5.20
N THR A 60 -6.46 -30.00 -4.22
CA THR A 60 -5.25 -30.70 -3.74
C THR A 60 -5.55 -31.64 -2.58
N LYS A 61 -6.26 -31.14 -1.56
CA LYS A 61 -6.59 -31.93 -0.34
C LYS A 61 -7.33 -33.23 -0.66
N PRO A 62 -8.40 -33.26 -1.48
CA PRO A 62 -9.15 -34.51 -1.73
C PRO A 62 -8.29 -35.65 -2.25
N HIS A 63 -7.22 -35.34 -2.97
CA HIS A 63 -6.32 -36.33 -3.57
C HIS A 63 -5.16 -36.73 -2.67
N LEU A 64 -4.67 -35.84 -1.83
CA LEU A 64 -3.47 -36.06 -1.02
C LEU A 64 -3.76 -36.38 0.46
N ASP A 65 -4.87 -35.92 1.02
CA ASP A 65 -5.23 -36.21 2.42
C ASP A 65 -5.31 -37.71 2.74
N PRO A 66 -5.78 -38.62 1.83
CA PRO A 66 -5.75 -40.05 2.08
C PRO A 66 -4.37 -40.65 2.30
N MET A 67 -3.30 -39.96 1.85
CA MET A 67 -1.91 -40.40 2.00
C MET A 67 -1.27 -39.92 3.32
N LEU A 68 -1.91 -38.98 4.04
CA LEU A 68 -1.34 -38.39 5.28
C LEU A 68 -1.04 -39.39 6.39
N PRO A 69 -1.76 -40.51 6.56
CA PRO A 69 -1.41 -41.52 7.54
C PRO A 69 -0.03 -42.15 7.29
N GLU A 70 0.38 -42.28 6.01
CA GLU A 70 1.64 -42.90 5.62
C GLU A 70 2.78 -41.90 5.50
N LYS A 71 2.47 -40.70 4.99
CA LYS A 71 3.49 -39.66 4.73
C LYS A 71 2.89 -38.27 4.94
N TRP A 72 3.63 -37.41 5.67
CA TRP A 72 3.28 -36.01 5.75
C TRP A 72 3.49 -35.32 4.39
N LEU A 73 2.45 -34.67 3.91
CA LEU A 73 2.41 -33.93 2.64
C LEU A 73 1.98 -32.49 2.91
N PRO A 74 2.91 -31.56 3.19
CA PRO A 74 2.58 -30.18 3.52
C PRO A 74 1.82 -29.44 2.40
N GLN A 75 1.88 -29.94 1.16
CA GLN A 75 1.12 -29.44 0.01
C GLN A 75 -0.40 -29.50 0.21
N THR A 76 -0.88 -30.34 1.13
CA THR A 76 -2.31 -30.38 1.52
C THR A 76 -2.73 -29.21 2.39
N VAL A 77 -1.75 -28.50 2.99
CA VAL A 77 -2.01 -27.36 3.90
C VAL A 77 -2.15 -26.09 3.08
N PRO A 78 -3.33 -25.44 3.09
CA PRO A 78 -3.56 -24.23 2.28
C PRO A 78 -2.60 -23.08 2.59
N ALA A 79 -2.27 -22.89 3.88
CA ALA A 79 -1.29 -21.90 4.32
C ALA A 79 0.10 -22.17 3.74
N PHE A 80 0.54 -23.42 3.76
CA PHE A 80 1.83 -23.82 3.19
C PHE A 80 1.86 -23.55 1.67
N ALA A 81 0.83 -23.98 0.93
CA ALA A 81 0.76 -23.80 -0.51
C ALA A 81 0.80 -22.33 -0.91
N ALA A 82 0.05 -21.46 -0.23
CA ALA A 82 0.07 -20.03 -0.48
C ALA A 82 1.44 -19.42 -0.19
N THR A 83 2.05 -19.74 0.96
CA THR A 83 3.38 -19.24 1.33
C THR A 83 4.43 -19.65 0.31
N GLU A 84 4.50 -20.95 -0.06
CA GLU A 84 5.46 -21.43 -1.06
C GLU A 84 5.28 -20.77 -2.43
N THR A 85 4.03 -20.57 -2.87
CA THR A 85 3.74 -19.91 -4.15
C THR A 85 4.23 -18.47 -4.16
N ILE A 86 4.00 -17.72 -3.08
CA ILE A 86 4.50 -16.33 -2.99
C ILE A 86 6.02 -16.30 -2.81
N GLU A 87 6.64 -17.27 -2.14
CA GLU A 87 8.10 -17.39 -2.08
C GLU A 87 8.73 -17.61 -3.47
N LEU A 88 8.05 -18.32 -4.37
CA LEU A 88 8.48 -18.41 -5.78
C LEU A 88 8.41 -17.06 -6.49
N LEU A 89 7.35 -16.28 -6.25
CA LEU A 89 7.21 -14.90 -6.76
C LEU A 89 8.35 -14.02 -6.24
N ARG A 90 8.72 -14.14 -4.96
CA ARG A 90 9.79 -13.37 -4.31
C ARG A 90 11.17 -13.57 -4.94
N LYS A 91 11.43 -14.68 -5.62
CA LYS A 91 12.69 -14.83 -6.39
C LYS A 91 12.87 -13.74 -7.43
N LYS A 92 11.77 -13.23 -8.00
CA LYS A 92 11.79 -12.13 -8.98
C LYS A 92 11.50 -10.76 -8.33
N TYR A 93 10.70 -10.75 -7.26
CA TYR A 93 10.26 -9.54 -6.56
C TYR A 93 10.56 -9.65 -5.06
N PRO A 94 11.83 -9.55 -4.64
CA PRO A 94 12.27 -9.90 -3.28
C PRO A 94 11.69 -9.02 -2.17
N ASN A 95 11.27 -7.82 -2.52
CA ASN A 95 10.76 -6.85 -1.55
C ASN A 95 9.25 -7.03 -1.22
N TYR A 96 8.57 -7.94 -1.92
CA TYR A 96 7.19 -8.31 -1.61
C TYR A 96 7.20 -9.51 -0.67
N SER A 97 6.31 -9.54 0.30
CA SER A 97 6.19 -10.72 1.15
C SER A 97 4.74 -11.07 1.46
N TYR A 98 4.52 -12.35 1.74
CA TYR A 98 3.30 -12.88 2.32
C TYR A 98 3.67 -13.78 3.49
N ARG A 99 2.97 -13.64 4.60
CA ARG A 99 3.17 -14.46 5.80
C ARG A 99 1.82 -14.88 6.39
N GLU A 100 1.78 -16.10 6.89
CA GLU A 100 0.74 -16.60 7.77
C GLU A 100 1.23 -16.46 9.21
N ALA A 101 1.11 -15.27 9.78
CA ALA A 101 1.64 -14.95 11.11
C ALA A 101 0.70 -15.48 12.21
N VAL A 102 1.08 -16.55 12.89
CA VAL A 102 0.26 -17.25 13.89
C VAL A 102 0.91 -17.13 15.27
N LEU A 103 0.11 -16.92 16.32
CA LEU A 103 0.62 -16.79 17.69
C LEU A 103 1.21 -18.10 18.23
N ASN A 104 0.55 -19.21 17.92
CA ASN A 104 0.97 -20.56 18.28
C ASN A 104 0.94 -21.46 17.04
N PRO A 105 1.93 -21.37 16.13
CA PRO A 105 1.92 -22.11 14.87
C PRO A 105 2.41 -23.56 15.03
N THR A 106 1.94 -24.45 14.15
CA THR A 106 2.49 -25.78 13.96
C THR A 106 3.89 -25.71 13.33
N ASN A 107 4.04 -24.92 12.27
CA ASN A 107 5.34 -24.68 11.64
C ASN A 107 6.02 -23.46 12.30
N PRO A 108 7.21 -23.60 12.92
CA PRO A 108 7.90 -22.48 13.57
C PRO A 108 8.16 -21.27 12.67
N ARG A 109 8.30 -21.46 11.35
CA ARG A 109 8.49 -20.36 10.39
C ARG A 109 7.33 -19.35 10.39
N ASP A 110 6.13 -19.83 10.76
CA ASP A 110 4.89 -19.03 10.75
C ASP A 110 4.66 -18.31 12.10
N LYS A 111 5.64 -18.37 13.02
CA LYS A 111 5.57 -17.64 14.28
C LYS A 111 5.45 -16.14 14.02
N ALA A 112 4.41 -15.54 14.58
CA ALA A 112 4.17 -14.11 14.47
C ALA A 112 5.35 -13.31 15.08
N LEU A 113 5.81 -12.30 14.36
CA LEU A 113 6.71 -11.28 14.88
C LEU A 113 5.96 -10.41 15.88
N ALA A 114 6.66 -9.64 16.72
CA ALA A 114 6.02 -8.80 17.74
C ALA A 114 4.91 -7.90 17.16
N TRP A 115 5.21 -7.19 16.08
CA TRP A 115 4.24 -6.30 15.45
C TRP A 115 3.08 -7.04 14.76
N GLU A 116 3.32 -8.26 14.23
CA GLU A 116 2.27 -9.10 13.66
C GLU A 116 1.34 -9.63 14.77
N ALA A 117 1.90 -9.96 15.94
CA ALA A 117 1.12 -10.35 17.11
C ALA A 117 0.21 -9.22 17.63
N GLU A 118 0.67 -7.95 17.52
CA GLU A 118 -0.18 -6.78 17.79
C GLU A 118 -1.38 -6.69 16.85
N LEU A 119 -1.19 -7.00 15.54
CA LEU A 119 -2.29 -7.06 14.58
C LEU A 119 -3.31 -8.14 14.97
N VAL A 120 -2.83 -9.33 15.36
CA VAL A 120 -3.72 -10.41 15.84
C VAL A 120 -4.49 -9.97 17.06
N THR A 121 -3.84 -9.29 18.00
CA THR A 121 -4.51 -8.75 19.20
C THR A 121 -5.60 -7.74 18.83
N ARG A 122 -5.34 -6.86 17.86
CA ARG A 122 -6.34 -5.90 17.35
C ARG A 122 -7.53 -6.60 16.70
N PHE A 123 -7.30 -7.64 15.88
CA PHE A 123 -8.38 -8.44 15.32
C PHE A 123 -9.20 -9.18 16.37
N ARG A 124 -8.57 -9.65 17.46
CA ARG A 124 -9.27 -10.28 18.58
C ARG A 124 -10.11 -9.29 19.39
N SER A 125 -9.68 -8.04 19.49
CA SER A 125 -10.42 -6.98 20.21
C SER A 125 -11.61 -6.45 19.41
N ASP A 126 -11.56 -6.54 18.08
CA ASP A 126 -12.63 -6.17 17.16
C ASP A 126 -12.76 -7.25 16.06
N ASP A 127 -13.51 -8.30 16.39
CA ASP A 127 -13.74 -9.48 15.52
C ASP A 127 -14.49 -9.13 14.22
N GLY A 128 -15.09 -7.95 14.13
CA GLY A 128 -15.75 -7.44 12.94
C GLY A 128 -14.81 -6.77 11.93
N THR A 129 -13.56 -6.46 12.31
CA THR A 129 -12.60 -5.82 11.42
C THR A 129 -12.13 -6.81 10.34
N PRO A 130 -12.45 -6.57 9.04
CA PRO A 130 -12.09 -7.50 7.97
C PRO A 130 -10.63 -7.40 7.55
N GLU A 131 -10.03 -6.21 7.69
CA GLU A 131 -8.70 -5.91 7.20
C GLU A 131 -8.07 -4.74 7.97
N LEU A 132 -6.77 -4.83 8.21
CA LEU A 132 -5.94 -3.75 8.73
C LEU A 132 -4.85 -3.42 7.71
N TYR A 133 -4.55 -2.15 7.54
CA TYR A 133 -3.45 -1.70 6.70
C TYR A 133 -2.74 -0.52 7.33
N GLY A 134 -1.50 -0.31 6.94
CA GLY A 134 -0.70 0.80 7.44
C GLY A 134 0.72 0.80 6.91
N GLU A 135 1.43 1.84 7.31
CA GLU A 135 2.84 2.02 7.01
C GLU A 135 3.67 1.72 8.25
N ARG A 136 4.81 1.07 8.06
CA ARG A 136 5.80 0.87 9.12
C ARG A 136 7.22 0.95 8.58
N GLN A 137 8.14 1.28 9.48
CA GLN A 137 9.57 1.18 9.22
C GLN A 137 10.03 -0.25 9.50
N ASP A 138 10.68 -0.88 8.52
CA ASP A 138 11.35 -2.16 8.69
C ASP A 138 12.83 -2.01 8.32
N LYS A 139 13.70 -1.99 9.34
CA LYS A 139 15.11 -1.61 9.19
C LYS A 139 15.24 -0.25 8.48
N ASP A 140 15.82 -0.25 7.29
CA ASP A 140 16.05 0.97 6.50
C ASP A 140 14.97 1.24 5.45
N ALA A 141 13.98 0.33 5.29
CA ALA A 141 12.93 0.44 4.29
C ALA A 141 11.59 0.80 4.91
N ARG A 142 10.82 1.65 4.23
CA ARG A 142 9.41 1.86 4.53
C ARG A 142 8.57 0.84 3.79
N ILE A 143 7.75 0.11 4.54
CA ILE A 143 6.84 -0.87 3.99
C ILE A 143 5.40 -0.50 4.28
N TRP A 144 4.54 -0.82 3.32
CA TRP A 144 3.08 -0.85 3.49
C TRP A 144 2.67 -2.27 3.80
N TYR A 145 1.79 -2.46 4.77
CA TYR A 145 1.23 -3.77 5.06
C TYR A 145 -0.28 -3.77 4.88
N VAL A 146 -0.79 -4.92 4.47
CA VAL A 146 -2.20 -5.30 4.50
C VAL A 146 -2.29 -6.61 5.26
N ALA A 147 -3.18 -6.67 6.26
CA ALA A 147 -3.37 -7.83 7.11
C ALA A 147 -4.84 -8.22 7.19
N ARG A 148 -5.13 -9.53 7.14
CA ARG A 148 -6.47 -10.10 7.35
C ARG A 148 -6.42 -11.15 8.46
N PRO A 149 -7.47 -11.30 9.28
CA PRO A 149 -7.47 -12.26 10.37
C PRO A 149 -7.53 -13.69 9.84
N ILE A 150 -6.77 -14.60 10.47
CA ILE A 150 -6.92 -16.04 10.28
C ILE A 150 -7.91 -16.51 11.33
N LYS A 151 -9.17 -16.59 10.94
CA LYS A 151 -10.28 -17.10 11.77
C LYS A 151 -10.58 -18.55 11.42
N ILE A 152 -10.71 -19.41 12.42
CA ILE A 152 -11.04 -20.82 12.24
C ILE A 152 -12.54 -20.94 11.93
N SER A 153 -12.92 -20.74 10.68
CA SER A 153 -14.31 -20.78 10.22
C SER A 153 -14.78 -22.18 9.79
N ASN A 154 -13.85 -23.13 9.60
CA ASN A 154 -14.14 -24.49 9.14
C ASN A 154 -13.69 -25.50 10.20
N ALA A 155 -14.62 -26.35 10.66
CA ALA A 155 -14.34 -27.42 11.62
C ALA A 155 -13.28 -28.42 11.13
N GLN A 156 -13.06 -28.55 9.82
CA GLN A 156 -12.00 -29.41 9.29
C GLN A 156 -10.59 -28.95 9.68
N CYS A 157 -10.39 -27.69 10.02
CA CYS A 157 -9.10 -27.20 10.55
C CYS A 157 -8.77 -27.88 11.90
N LEU A 158 -9.81 -28.18 12.70
CA LEU A 158 -9.67 -28.74 14.04
C LEU A 158 -9.27 -30.22 14.04
N VAL A 159 -9.41 -30.92 12.91
CA VAL A 159 -8.91 -32.30 12.77
C VAL A 159 -7.39 -32.37 13.01
N CYS A 160 -6.66 -31.33 12.60
CA CYS A 160 -5.22 -31.23 12.79
C CYS A 160 -4.80 -30.29 13.94
N HIS A 161 -5.69 -29.37 14.39
CA HIS A 161 -5.29 -28.27 15.25
C HIS A 161 -6.02 -28.22 16.62
N SER A 162 -6.92 -29.17 16.92
CA SER A 162 -7.60 -29.21 18.23
C SER A 162 -6.75 -29.91 19.30
N ASP A 163 -6.42 -31.19 19.10
CA ASP A 163 -5.67 -32.00 20.06
C ASP A 163 -4.56 -32.76 19.34
N PRO A 164 -3.32 -32.76 19.85
CA PRO A 164 -2.22 -33.55 19.29
C PRO A 164 -2.54 -35.04 19.17
N ALA A 165 -3.37 -35.58 20.06
CA ALA A 165 -3.71 -37.01 20.09
C ALA A 165 -4.55 -37.47 18.86
N ILE A 166 -5.29 -36.55 18.24
CA ILE A 166 -6.11 -36.85 17.05
C ILE A 166 -5.52 -36.38 15.73
N ALA A 167 -4.46 -35.58 15.81
CA ALA A 167 -3.76 -35.08 14.64
C ALA A 167 -3.03 -36.22 13.90
N PRO A 168 -2.77 -36.08 12.58
CA PRO A 168 -1.99 -37.07 11.85
C PRO A 168 -0.63 -37.29 12.48
N VAL A 169 -0.28 -38.54 12.78
CA VAL A 169 1.00 -38.90 13.41
C VAL A 169 2.19 -38.42 12.59
N THR A 170 2.08 -38.46 11.26
CA THR A 170 3.11 -37.97 10.35
C THR A 170 3.34 -36.46 10.45
N MET A 171 2.29 -35.67 10.75
CA MET A 171 2.40 -34.24 11.07
C MET A 171 3.14 -34.03 12.40
N ILE A 172 2.76 -34.79 13.44
CA ILE A 172 3.42 -34.73 14.76
C ILE A 172 4.90 -35.10 14.65
N ASN A 173 5.21 -36.14 13.90
CA ASN A 173 6.61 -36.55 13.65
C ASN A 173 7.45 -35.47 12.95
N THR A 174 6.79 -34.62 12.14
CA THR A 174 7.46 -33.55 11.38
C THR A 174 7.63 -32.27 12.21
N TYR A 175 6.62 -31.85 12.93
CA TYR A 175 6.58 -30.54 13.61
C TYR A 175 6.56 -30.61 15.14
N GLY A 176 6.36 -31.79 15.71
CA GLY A 176 6.16 -31.96 17.14
C GLY A 176 4.72 -31.66 17.58
N SER A 177 4.49 -31.74 18.87
CA SER A 177 3.17 -31.51 19.52
C SER A 177 3.11 -30.23 20.35
N ALA A 178 4.17 -29.41 20.33
CA ALA A 178 4.26 -28.22 21.19
C ALA A 178 3.48 -27.00 20.69
N GLY A 179 3.24 -26.91 19.39
CA GLY A 179 2.58 -25.74 18.79
C GLY A 179 1.51 -26.12 17.78
N GLY A 180 0.56 -25.21 17.54
CA GLY A 180 -0.48 -25.35 16.54
C GLY A 180 -1.72 -26.14 17.01
N PHE A 181 -1.89 -26.30 18.32
CA PHE A 181 -2.99 -27.04 18.92
C PHE A 181 -3.80 -26.19 19.88
N GLY A 182 -4.97 -26.72 20.29
CA GLY A 182 -5.89 -26.05 21.20
C GLY A 182 -6.74 -24.99 20.52
N TRP A 183 -6.78 -24.93 19.19
CA TRP A 183 -7.59 -23.96 18.46
C TRP A 183 -9.08 -24.29 18.58
N LYS A 184 -9.91 -23.26 18.51
CA LYS A 184 -11.37 -23.36 18.62
C LYS A 184 -12.06 -22.81 17.39
N LEU A 185 -13.27 -23.31 17.11
CA LEU A 185 -14.11 -22.76 16.06
C LEU A 185 -14.40 -21.28 16.33
N ASN A 186 -14.33 -20.46 15.31
CA ASN A 186 -14.46 -19.01 15.33
C ASN A 186 -13.32 -18.24 16.05
N GLU A 187 -12.29 -18.93 16.52
CA GLU A 187 -11.12 -18.26 17.10
C GLU A 187 -10.26 -17.60 16.01
N ILE A 188 -9.73 -16.40 16.28
CA ILE A 188 -8.68 -15.76 15.50
C ILE A 188 -7.34 -16.21 16.06
N VAL A 189 -6.61 -17.03 15.30
CA VAL A 189 -5.33 -17.64 15.71
C VAL A 189 -4.11 -16.91 15.17
N GLY A 190 -4.31 -16.07 14.15
CA GLY A 190 -3.21 -15.37 13.47
C GLY A 190 -3.72 -14.30 12.50
N ALA A 191 -2.81 -13.84 11.66
CA ALA A 191 -3.11 -12.92 10.57
C ALA A 191 -2.35 -13.31 9.29
N GLN A 192 -2.98 -13.21 8.15
CA GLN A 192 -2.33 -13.18 6.85
C GLN A 192 -1.79 -11.77 6.64
N VAL A 193 -0.52 -11.64 6.36
CA VAL A 193 0.14 -10.34 6.24
C VAL A 193 0.88 -10.26 4.91
N VAL A 194 0.51 -9.29 4.10
CA VAL A 194 1.25 -8.90 2.89
C VAL A 194 2.03 -7.64 3.18
N THR A 195 3.30 -7.59 2.77
CA THR A 195 4.09 -6.35 2.81
C THR A 195 4.59 -5.97 1.42
N VAL A 196 4.56 -4.67 1.13
CA VAL A 196 4.97 -4.08 -0.14
C VAL A 196 5.90 -2.90 0.15
N PRO A 197 7.02 -2.74 -0.59
CA PRO A 197 7.92 -1.60 -0.39
C PRO A 197 7.26 -0.29 -0.81
N MET A 198 7.46 0.77 -0.02
CA MET A 198 6.97 2.12 -0.30
C MET A 198 7.98 2.99 -1.06
N ASP A 199 9.24 2.61 -1.10
CA ASP A 199 10.31 3.48 -1.60
C ASP A 199 10.17 3.78 -3.10
N VAL A 200 9.85 2.79 -3.92
CA VAL A 200 9.69 2.97 -5.38
C VAL A 200 8.48 3.86 -5.70
N PRO A 201 7.26 3.56 -5.22
CA PRO A 201 6.08 4.40 -5.45
C PRO A 201 6.24 5.84 -4.98
N LEU A 202 6.84 6.04 -3.80
CA LEU A 202 7.08 7.39 -3.28
C LEU A 202 8.12 8.15 -4.10
N THR A 203 9.15 7.47 -4.59
CA THR A 203 10.14 8.09 -5.48
C THR A 203 9.50 8.49 -6.80
N GLN A 204 8.66 7.63 -7.38
CA GLN A 204 7.91 7.94 -8.61
C GLN A 204 6.95 9.12 -8.39
N ALA A 205 6.24 9.16 -7.27
CA ALA A 205 5.36 10.28 -6.91
C ALA A 205 6.14 11.60 -6.79
N ARG A 206 7.34 11.58 -6.19
CA ARG A 206 8.23 12.76 -6.11
C ARG A 206 8.71 13.21 -7.49
N HIS A 207 9.08 12.28 -8.36
CA HIS A 207 9.48 12.62 -9.73
C HIS A 207 8.32 13.22 -10.52
N ALA A 208 7.14 12.63 -10.44
CA ALA A 208 5.93 13.17 -11.07
C ALA A 208 5.60 14.58 -10.55
N PHE A 209 5.66 14.79 -9.24
CA PHE A 209 5.47 16.10 -8.64
C PHE A 209 6.52 17.12 -9.11
N ASN A 210 7.80 16.76 -9.15
CA ASN A 210 8.86 17.66 -9.61
C ASN A 210 8.66 18.06 -11.08
N THR A 211 8.31 17.10 -11.94
CA THR A 211 7.99 17.36 -13.35
C THR A 211 6.80 18.29 -13.46
N PHE A 212 5.73 18.03 -12.73
CA PHE A 212 4.56 18.90 -12.68
C PHE A 212 4.91 20.32 -12.22
N ALA A 213 5.68 20.45 -11.13
CA ALA A 213 6.10 21.75 -10.59
C ALA A 213 6.96 22.55 -11.60
N LEU A 214 7.88 21.90 -12.30
CA LEU A 214 8.71 22.55 -13.32
C LEU A 214 7.87 23.00 -14.52
N THR A 215 6.99 22.16 -15.03
CA THR A 215 6.12 22.50 -16.19
C THR A 215 5.14 23.61 -15.84
N MET A 216 4.53 23.55 -14.65
CA MET A 216 3.63 24.59 -14.17
C MET A 216 4.37 25.91 -13.95
N GLY A 217 5.58 25.88 -13.37
CA GLY A 217 6.44 27.05 -13.19
C GLY A 217 6.82 27.70 -14.53
N GLY A 218 7.22 26.90 -15.51
CA GLY A 218 7.50 27.37 -16.87
C GLY A 218 6.30 28.02 -17.54
N MET A 219 5.13 27.39 -17.45
CA MET A 219 3.87 27.94 -17.98
C MET A 219 3.50 29.26 -17.27
N PHE A 220 3.67 29.34 -15.97
CA PHE A 220 3.41 30.53 -15.18
C PHE A 220 4.31 31.70 -15.64
N VAL A 221 5.60 31.46 -15.82
CA VAL A 221 6.53 32.49 -16.33
C VAL A 221 6.12 32.95 -17.74
N ALA A 222 5.79 32.00 -18.64
CA ALA A 222 5.36 32.33 -19.99
C ALA A 222 4.09 33.20 -20.01
N VAL A 223 3.10 32.87 -19.19
CA VAL A 223 1.86 33.66 -19.04
C VAL A 223 2.18 35.06 -18.50
N LEU A 224 3.00 35.19 -17.46
CA LEU A 224 3.37 36.51 -16.92
C LEU A 224 4.11 37.36 -17.95
N VAL A 225 5.04 36.78 -18.69
CA VAL A 225 5.78 37.49 -19.74
C VAL A 225 4.82 37.98 -20.83
N THR A 226 3.96 37.08 -21.31
CA THR A 226 2.96 37.43 -22.35
C THR A 226 2.02 38.53 -21.89
N LEU A 227 1.46 38.42 -20.69
CA LEU A 227 0.56 39.44 -20.12
C LEU A 227 1.29 40.79 -19.96
N ASN A 228 2.54 40.81 -19.50
CA ASN A 228 3.32 42.03 -19.40
C ASN A 228 3.57 42.68 -20.75
N LEU A 229 3.92 41.90 -21.80
CA LEU A 229 4.12 42.40 -23.15
C LEU A 229 2.83 42.95 -23.75
N MET A 230 1.71 42.26 -23.58
CA MET A 230 0.39 42.72 -24.03
C MET A 230 0.00 44.02 -23.33
N LEU A 231 0.16 44.10 -22.02
CA LEU A 231 -0.18 45.29 -21.24
C LEU A 231 0.67 46.50 -21.67
N ASP A 232 1.94 46.30 -21.94
CA ASP A 232 2.82 47.38 -22.42
C ASP A 232 2.45 47.85 -23.83
N ARG A 233 2.20 46.90 -24.74
CA ARG A 233 1.89 47.26 -26.15
C ARG A 233 0.50 47.79 -26.38
N LEU A 234 -0.53 47.18 -25.74
CA LEU A 234 -1.94 47.46 -26.02
C LEU A 234 -2.53 48.59 -25.15
N ILE A 235 -1.99 48.84 -23.96
CA ILE A 235 -2.56 49.80 -23.01
C ILE A 235 -1.61 50.95 -22.72
N VAL A 236 -0.36 50.62 -22.38
CA VAL A 236 0.58 51.59 -21.84
C VAL A 236 1.11 52.54 -22.90
N ARG A 237 1.57 52.02 -24.02
CA ARG A 237 2.12 52.83 -25.11
C ARG A 237 1.08 53.75 -25.77
N PRO A 238 -0.17 53.26 -26.11
CA PRO A 238 -1.17 54.14 -26.68
C PRO A 238 -1.61 55.26 -25.68
N LEU A 239 -1.81 54.95 -24.41
CA LEU A 239 -2.16 55.98 -23.43
C LEU A 239 -1.07 57.04 -23.25
N ALA A 240 0.20 56.65 -23.31
CA ALA A 240 1.32 57.58 -23.25
C ALA A 240 1.34 58.49 -24.46
N GLN A 241 1.05 57.97 -25.66
CA GLN A 241 0.96 58.76 -26.91
C GLN A 241 -0.16 59.80 -26.86
N VAL A 242 -1.36 59.42 -26.38
CA VAL A 242 -2.49 60.35 -26.20
C VAL A 242 -2.16 61.43 -25.16
N ALA A 243 -1.55 61.06 -24.03
CA ALA A 243 -1.14 62.02 -22.98
C ALA A 243 -0.09 63.02 -23.50
N HIS A 244 0.88 62.57 -24.36
CA HIS A 244 1.84 63.48 -24.98
C HIS A 244 1.22 64.41 -26.03
N ALA A 245 0.24 63.91 -26.80
CA ALA A 245 -0.47 64.72 -27.80
C ALA A 245 -1.31 65.84 -27.13
N THR A 246 -1.97 65.54 -26.01
CA THR A 246 -2.75 66.57 -25.25
C THR A 246 -1.87 67.61 -24.56
N ASN A 247 -0.66 67.24 -24.11
CA ASN A 247 0.24 68.21 -23.50
C ASN A 247 0.93 69.17 -24.54
N ASN A 248 0.98 68.79 -25.81
CA ASN A 248 1.51 69.63 -26.90
C ASN A 248 0.45 70.56 -27.50
N LEU A 249 -0.80 70.47 -27.09
CA LEU A 249 -1.92 71.31 -27.56
C LEU A 249 -2.31 72.40 -26.54
N SER A 250 -1.72 72.42 -25.36
CA SER A 250 -1.84 73.44 -24.33
C SER A 250 -0.57 74.30 -24.26
#